data_b5d6085eab318ed22f9538b6da8acd1a
#
_entry.id   b5d6085eab318ed22f9538b6da8acd1a
#
_cell.length_a   1.000
_cell.length_b   1.000
_cell.length_c   1.000
_cell.angle_alpha   90.00
_cell.angle_beta   90.00
_cell.angle_gamma   90.00
#
_symmetry.space_group_name_H-M   'P 1'
#
loop_
_entity.id
_entity.type
_entity.pdbx_description
1 polymer ?
#
loop_
_entity_poly.entity_id
_entity_poly.type
_entity_poly.pdbx_seq_one_letter_code
_entity_poly.pdbx_strand_id
1 'polypeptide(L)'
;MRGGPAAVVALAMLLSAGCTPSRAPAAVSASTAATPIPSPTPVAPSTTPYRSPEDRFLLHNKIYSAGRIPAVACKVPQLALQTQKEVQQYTNVMLGCLERAWKPMVARAQAEYFTATVYTVKQGARTACGPFRGKYAGFYCGTNFGIYLDWQQFVEDGDRDREYARADLQFAFAHEFGHHVQQLVQISSYFDMRWTAATGAARLEQMRRHELQASCFASAFLGANQQTLDLRGAKLKDYREAADAGDDDRPETPPDHGSHKSSTFWATAAFKAKSPSACNTWLAPAKRVT
;
A
#
# COMPACT_ATOMS: atom_id res chain seq x y z
N MET A 1 -17.17 43.57 38.13
CA MET A 1 -18.52 43.20 38.55
C MET A 1 -18.64 41.69 38.49
N ARG A 2 -19.13 41.17 39.60
CA ARG A 2 -19.11 39.71 39.91
C ARG A 2 -20.24 39.00 39.19
N GLY A 3 -19.99 37.74 38.73
CA GLY A 3 -21.01 36.81 38.29
C GLY A 3 -20.48 35.39 38.51
N GLY A 4 -21.03 34.70 39.51
CA GLY A 4 -20.58 33.39 39.98
C GLY A 4 -21.20 32.21 39.26
N PRO A 5 -20.79 30.97 39.60
CA PRO A 5 -21.09 29.76 38.87
C PRO A 5 -22.45 29.14 39.24
N ALA A 6 -23.14 28.60 38.26
CA ALA A 6 -24.35 27.79 38.44
C ALA A 6 -23.98 26.32 38.65
N ALA A 7 -24.39 25.77 39.76
CA ALA A 7 -24.29 24.36 40.12
C ALA A 7 -25.43 23.55 39.45
N VAL A 8 -25.13 22.45 38.83
CA VAL A 8 -26.10 21.44 38.35
C VAL A 8 -26.12 20.26 39.32
N VAL A 9 -27.28 20.05 39.89
CA VAL A 9 -27.59 18.96 40.83
C VAL A 9 -27.82 17.67 40.04
N ALA A 10 -27.07 16.62 40.33
CA ALA A 10 -27.33 15.29 39.82
C ALA A 10 -28.32 14.54 40.74
N LEU A 11 -29.41 14.07 40.18
CA LEU A 11 -30.43 13.27 40.84
C LEU A 11 -30.13 11.80 40.65
N ALA A 12 -29.72 11.09 41.69
CA ALA A 12 -29.50 9.64 41.69
C ALA A 12 -30.82 8.92 41.98
N MET A 13 -31.31 8.09 41.04
CA MET A 13 -32.38 7.13 41.30
C MET A 13 -31.75 5.72 41.53
N LEU A 14 -31.93 5.24 42.74
CA LEU A 14 -31.72 3.86 43.17
C LEU A 14 -32.92 3.00 42.76
N LEU A 15 -32.72 2.04 41.90
CA LEU A 15 -33.65 0.95 41.65
C LEU A 15 -32.98 -0.36 42.01
N SER A 16 -33.43 -0.95 43.11
CA SER A 16 -33.12 -2.31 43.56
C SER A 16 -33.91 -3.31 42.74
N ALA A 17 -33.27 -4.28 42.13
CA ALA A 17 -33.91 -5.44 41.52
C ALA A 17 -33.13 -6.72 41.79
N GLY A 18 -33.87 -7.73 42.20
CA GLY A 18 -33.48 -8.96 42.84
C GLY A 18 -32.59 -9.92 42.05
N CYS A 19 -31.87 -10.71 42.83
CA CYS A 19 -31.07 -11.83 42.39
C CYS A 19 -31.95 -13.02 42.02
N THR A 20 -31.82 -13.48 40.75
CA THR A 20 -32.15 -14.88 40.39
C THR A 20 -30.87 -15.55 39.87
N PRO A 21 -30.51 -16.76 40.27
CA PRO A 21 -29.31 -17.43 39.79
C PRO A 21 -29.59 -18.00 38.40
N SER A 22 -28.99 -17.42 37.38
CA SER A 22 -28.97 -17.99 36.02
C SER A 22 -27.85 -19.00 35.90
N ARG A 23 -28.25 -20.20 35.52
CA ARG A 23 -27.44 -21.38 35.23
C ARG A 23 -26.44 -21.07 34.12
N ALA A 24 -25.15 -21.26 34.36
CA ALA A 24 -24.10 -21.12 33.38
C ALA A 24 -24.29 -22.09 32.21
N PRO A 25 -24.21 -21.64 30.96
CA PRO A 25 -24.10 -22.55 29.81
C PRO A 25 -22.66 -23.09 29.73
N ALA A 26 -22.58 -24.41 29.51
CA ALA A 26 -21.32 -25.13 29.31
C ALA A 26 -20.48 -24.46 28.18
N ALA A 27 -19.20 -24.23 28.48
CA ALA A 27 -18.23 -23.78 27.52
C ALA A 27 -18.02 -24.87 26.45
N VAL A 28 -18.57 -24.62 25.25
CA VAL A 28 -18.21 -25.37 24.07
C VAL A 28 -16.91 -24.76 23.54
N SER A 29 -15.79 -25.42 23.83
CA SER A 29 -14.49 -25.12 23.21
C SER A 29 -14.56 -25.49 21.73
N ALA A 30 -14.99 -24.57 20.91
CA ALA A 30 -14.79 -24.65 19.48
C ALA A 30 -13.39 -24.15 19.16
N SER A 31 -12.42 -25.06 19.18
CA SER A 31 -11.11 -24.83 18.55
C SER A 31 -11.32 -24.82 17.04
N THR A 32 -11.66 -23.65 16.50
CA THR A 32 -11.59 -23.43 15.07
C THR A 32 -10.13 -23.20 14.71
N ALA A 33 -9.45 -24.26 14.32
CA ALA A 33 -8.18 -24.18 13.62
C ALA A 33 -8.39 -23.28 12.40
N ALA A 34 -7.77 -22.09 12.40
CA ALA A 34 -7.78 -21.19 11.27
C ALA A 34 -7.14 -21.92 10.07
N THR A 35 -7.92 -22.22 9.07
CA THR A 35 -7.43 -22.80 7.83
C THR A 35 -6.40 -21.84 7.23
N PRO A 36 -5.15 -22.27 6.96
CA PRO A 36 -4.15 -21.38 6.40
C PRO A 36 -4.65 -20.83 5.06
N ILE A 37 -4.64 -19.51 4.91
CA ILE A 37 -4.98 -18.84 3.65
C ILE A 37 -3.93 -19.29 2.62
N PRO A 38 -4.31 -19.95 1.51
CA PRO A 38 -3.34 -20.39 0.53
C PRO A 38 -2.62 -19.19 -0.06
N SER A 39 -1.29 -19.18 0.00
CA SER A 39 -0.47 -18.21 -0.73
C SER A 39 -0.81 -18.30 -2.22
N PRO A 40 -0.85 -17.17 -2.96
CA PRO A 40 -1.03 -17.21 -4.40
C PRO A 40 0.08 -18.05 -5.01
N THR A 41 -0.31 -19.11 -5.71
CA THR A 41 0.63 -19.97 -6.43
C THR A 41 1.30 -19.15 -7.52
N PRO A 42 2.64 -19.19 -7.67
CA PRO A 42 3.31 -18.57 -8.79
C PRO A 42 2.74 -19.12 -10.10
N VAL A 43 2.25 -18.23 -10.96
CA VAL A 43 1.75 -18.64 -12.28
C VAL A 43 2.97 -19.01 -13.13
N ALA A 44 3.05 -20.26 -13.58
CA ALA A 44 4.05 -20.69 -14.54
C ALA A 44 3.92 -19.87 -15.85
N PRO A 45 5.01 -19.54 -16.55
CA PRO A 45 4.93 -18.82 -17.80
C PRO A 45 4.09 -19.62 -18.80
N SER A 46 2.99 -19.01 -19.27
CA SER A 46 2.13 -19.62 -20.28
C SER A 46 2.88 -19.74 -21.61
N THR A 47 2.95 -20.93 -22.15
CA THR A 47 3.45 -21.19 -23.53
C THR A 47 2.37 -20.91 -24.58
N THR A 48 1.15 -20.60 -24.17
CA THR A 48 0.04 -20.27 -25.08
C THR A 48 0.24 -18.87 -25.66
N PRO A 49 0.09 -18.67 -26.97
CA PRO A 49 0.15 -17.34 -27.56
C PRO A 49 -0.94 -16.44 -26.95
N TYR A 50 -0.57 -15.24 -26.59
CA TYR A 50 -1.49 -14.25 -26.01
C TYR A 50 -2.65 -13.97 -26.98
N ARG A 51 -3.88 -13.92 -26.46
CA ARG A 51 -5.07 -13.61 -27.25
C ARG A 51 -5.10 -12.16 -27.70
N SER A 52 -4.47 -11.26 -26.93
CA SER A 52 -4.37 -9.83 -27.21
C SER A 52 -3.12 -9.22 -26.57
N PRO A 53 -2.69 -8.02 -26.98
CA PRO A 53 -1.67 -7.27 -26.28
C PRO A 53 -2.02 -7.05 -24.80
N GLU A 54 -3.30 -6.83 -24.49
CA GLU A 54 -3.82 -6.67 -23.14
C GLU A 54 -3.58 -7.92 -22.28
N ASP A 55 -3.88 -9.12 -22.80
CA ASP A 55 -3.57 -10.38 -22.11
C ASP A 55 -2.08 -10.47 -21.78
N ARG A 56 -1.23 -10.08 -22.74
CA ARG A 56 0.22 -10.09 -22.56
C ARG A 56 0.67 -9.16 -21.42
N PHE A 57 0.16 -7.94 -21.38
CA PHE A 57 0.67 -6.91 -20.47
C PHE A 57 -0.02 -6.88 -19.11
N LEU A 58 -1.28 -7.28 -19.01
CA LEU A 58 -1.98 -7.35 -17.72
C LEU A 58 -1.91 -8.76 -17.11
N LEU A 59 -2.35 -9.79 -17.84
CA LEU A 59 -2.52 -11.11 -17.27
C LEU A 59 -1.20 -11.91 -17.23
N HIS A 60 -0.35 -11.74 -18.22
CA HIS A 60 0.87 -12.54 -18.44
C HIS A 60 2.13 -11.68 -18.57
N ASN A 61 2.17 -10.54 -17.86
CA ASN A 61 3.33 -9.66 -17.89
C ASN A 61 4.59 -10.39 -17.42
N LYS A 62 5.69 -10.18 -18.14
CA LYS A 62 6.97 -10.81 -17.82
C LYS A 62 7.52 -10.43 -16.44
N ILE A 63 7.05 -9.33 -15.85
CA ILE A 63 7.44 -8.94 -14.49
C ILE A 63 7.07 -10.02 -13.47
N TYR A 64 5.96 -10.76 -13.67
CA TYR A 64 5.55 -11.82 -12.75
C TYR A 64 6.51 -13.04 -12.75
N SER A 65 7.29 -13.20 -13.79
CA SER A 65 8.33 -14.24 -13.91
C SER A 65 9.76 -13.70 -13.77
N ALA A 66 9.95 -12.43 -13.42
CA ALA A 66 11.26 -11.81 -13.26
C ALA A 66 12.08 -12.33 -12.07
N GLY A 67 11.48 -13.18 -11.22
CA GLY A 67 12.12 -13.82 -10.08
C GLY A 67 12.04 -12.97 -8.80
N ARG A 68 12.95 -13.20 -7.86
CA ARG A 68 12.98 -12.48 -6.59
C ARG A 68 13.60 -11.10 -6.74
N ILE A 69 13.06 -10.13 -6.02
CA ILE A 69 13.66 -8.80 -5.87
C ILE A 69 14.96 -8.95 -5.08
N PRO A 70 16.09 -8.41 -5.56
CA PRO A 70 17.34 -8.47 -4.82
C PRO A 70 17.28 -7.68 -3.52
N ALA A 71 17.86 -8.21 -2.46
CA ALA A 71 18.16 -7.42 -1.28
C ALA A 71 19.30 -6.45 -1.62
N VAL A 72 19.06 -5.16 -1.44
CA VAL A 72 20.04 -4.12 -1.67
C VAL A 72 20.51 -3.52 -0.35
N ALA A 73 21.74 -3.03 -0.28
CA ALA A 73 22.27 -2.36 0.91
C ALA A 73 21.58 -0.99 1.07
N CYS A 74 20.35 -0.99 1.57
CA CYS A 74 19.51 0.18 1.76
C CYS A 74 19.76 0.78 3.15
N LYS A 75 20.69 1.72 3.23
CA LYS A 75 21.01 2.44 4.47
C LYS A 75 20.30 3.79 4.48
N VAL A 76 19.00 3.77 4.83
CA VAL A 76 18.24 5.00 5.01
C VAL A 76 18.74 5.77 6.25
N PRO A 77 18.82 7.12 6.17
CA PRO A 77 19.33 7.92 7.28
C PRO A 77 18.34 7.90 8.47
N GLN A 78 18.89 7.96 9.67
CA GLN A 78 18.10 8.06 10.91
C GLN A 78 17.74 9.53 11.17
N LEU A 79 16.82 10.09 10.36
CA LEU A 79 16.33 11.46 10.47
C LEU A 79 15.04 11.49 11.30
N ALA A 80 14.79 12.63 11.92
CA ALA A 80 13.57 12.83 12.72
C ALA A 80 12.30 12.98 11.87
N LEU A 81 12.45 13.31 10.57
CA LEU A 81 11.40 13.57 9.60
C LEU A 81 10.47 14.74 10.01
N GLN A 82 11.03 15.77 10.62
CA GLN A 82 10.30 16.93 11.12
C GLN A 82 10.29 18.13 10.14
N THR A 83 10.97 17.99 9.01
CA THR A 83 11.08 19.06 8.00
C THR A 83 11.01 18.50 6.59
N GLN A 84 10.56 19.33 5.64
CA GLN A 84 10.60 18.97 4.21
C GLN A 84 12.00 18.50 3.78
N LYS A 85 13.05 19.17 4.25
CA LYS A 85 14.44 18.84 3.92
C LYS A 85 14.79 17.41 4.36
N GLU A 86 14.38 17.02 5.56
CA GLU A 86 14.64 15.68 6.08
C GLU A 86 13.85 14.61 5.34
N VAL A 87 12.56 14.86 5.03
CA VAL A 87 11.73 13.98 4.22
C VAL A 87 12.34 13.82 2.82
N GLN A 88 12.76 14.92 2.17
CA GLN A 88 13.41 14.87 0.86
C GLN A 88 14.75 14.11 0.91
N GLN A 89 15.55 14.33 1.93
CA GLN A 89 16.83 13.62 2.10
C GLN A 89 16.61 12.12 2.29
N TYR A 90 15.63 11.75 3.11
CA TYR A 90 15.25 10.36 3.36
C TYR A 90 14.79 9.67 2.08
N THR A 91 13.86 10.29 1.35
CA THR A 91 13.29 9.74 0.12
C THR A 91 14.29 9.67 -1.02
N ASN A 92 15.24 10.59 -1.14
CA ASN A 92 16.33 10.51 -2.11
C ASN A 92 17.20 9.26 -1.90
N VAL A 93 17.54 8.92 -0.64
CA VAL A 93 18.30 7.69 -0.34
C VAL A 93 17.45 6.45 -0.63
N MET A 94 16.18 6.47 -0.24
CA MET A 94 15.27 5.35 -0.48
C MET A 94 14.98 5.15 -1.97
N LEU A 95 14.90 6.22 -2.78
CA LEU A 95 14.79 6.15 -4.23
C LEU A 95 15.93 5.32 -4.83
N GLY A 96 17.17 5.62 -4.45
CA GLY A 96 18.32 4.84 -4.91
C GLY A 96 18.27 3.37 -4.50
N CYS A 97 17.62 3.02 -3.38
CA CYS A 97 17.37 1.63 -2.99
C CYS A 97 16.34 0.96 -3.91
N LEU A 98 15.21 1.64 -4.14
CA LEU A 98 14.14 1.17 -5.01
C LEU A 98 14.65 0.92 -6.43
N GLU A 99 15.40 1.88 -6.98
CA GLU A 99 15.99 1.75 -8.32
C GLU A 99 16.96 0.56 -8.44
N ARG A 100 17.87 0.41 -7.49
CA ARG A 100 18.80 -0.74 -7.49
C ARG A 100 18.06 -2.08 -7.39
N ALA A 101 16.95 -2.13 -6.69
CA ALA A 101 16.15 -3.34 -6.54
C ALA A 101 15.31 -3.64 -7.79
N TRP A 102 14.67 -2.63 -8.38
CA TRP A 102 13.71 -2.82 -9.46
C TRP A 102 14.32 -2.79 -10.87
N LYS A 103 15.40 -2.05 -11.10
CA LYS A 103 16.06 -2.00 -12.41
C LYS A 103 16.37 -3.38 -13.00
N PRO A 104 16.99 -4.34 -12.25
CA PRO A 104 17.21 -5.70 -12.78
C PRO A 104 15.90 -6.47 -12.99
N MET A 105 14.82 -6.16 -12.26
CA MET A 105 13.52 -6.83 -12.44
C MET A 105 12.87 -6.38 -13.75
N VAL A 106 12.87 -5.06 -14.02
CA VAL A 106 12.36 -4.47 -15.26
C VAL A 106 13.15 -4.99 -16.47
N ALA A 107 14.48 -5.09 -16.36
CA ALA A 107 15.31 -5.67 -17.41
C ALA A 107 14.97 -7.15 -17.70
N ARG A 108 14.73 -7.98 -16.66
CA ARG A 108 14.27 -9.37 -16.83
C ARG A 108 12.88 -9.44 -17.43
N ALA A 109 12.03 -8.45 -17.17
CA ALA A 109 10.73 -8.31 -17.82
C ALA A 109 10.84 -7.85 -19.29
N GLN A 110 12.06 -7.62 -19.80
CA GLN A 110 12.35 -7.17 -21.16
C GLN A 110 11.73 -5.78 -21.45
N ALA A 111 11.70 -4.92 -20.45
CA ALA A 111 11.27 -3.54 -20.57
C ALA A 111 12.47 -2.59 -20.40
N GLU A 112 12.35 -1.40 -20.98
CA GLU A 112 13.31 -0.33 -20.82
C GLU A 112 13.12 0.33 -19.45
N TYR A 113 14.24 0.72 -18.82
CA TYR A 113 14.22 1.35 -17.51
C TYR A 113 14.50 2.85 -17.64
N PHE A 114 13.57 3.64 -17.16
CA PHE A 114 13.72 5.08 -16.96
C PHE A 114 13.75 5.38 -15.46
N THR A 115 14.54 6.37 -15.06
CA THR A 115 14.72 6.76 -13.65
C THR A 115 13.53 7.58 -13.17
N ALA A 116 13.03 7.31 -11.98
CA ALA A 116 12.05 8.17 -11.33
C ALA A 116 12.71 9.40 -10.68
N THR A 117 11.92 10.43 -10.41
CA THR A 117 12.33 11.58 -9.60
C THR A 117 11.34 11.75 -8.44
N VAL A 118 11.85 11.95 -7.21
CA VAL A 118 10.99 12.20 -6.06
C VAL A 118 10.97 13.69 -5.70
N TYR A 119 9.77 14.19 -5.47
CA TYR A 119 9.49 15.56 -5.07
C TYR A 119 8.71 15.54 -3.76
N THR A 120 9.22 16.22 -2.74
CA THR A 120 8.44 16.49 -1.54
C THR A 120 7.70 17.81 -1.71
N VAL A 121 6.41 17.74 -1.73
CA VAL A 121 5.51 18.87 -2.02
C VAL A 121 4.51 19.08 -0.88
N LYS A 122 3.71 20.12 -0.98
CA LYS A 122 2.56 20.35 -0.10
C LYS A 122 1.30 20.54 -0.92
N GLN A 123 0.15 20.48 -0.28
CA GLN A 123 -1.14 20.72 -0.92
C GLN A 123 -1.13 22.02 -1.73
N GLY A 124 -1.67 21.97 -2.94
CA GLY A 124 -1.72 23.08 -3.89
C GLY A 124 -0.47 23.27 -4.74
N ALA A 125 0.62 22.52 -4.51
CA ALA A 125 1.82 22.59 -5.36
C ALA A 125 1.51 22.21 -6.81
N ARG A 126 2.15 22.87 -7.76
CA ARG A 126 2.06 22.50 -9.19
C ARG A 126 2.95 21.30 -9.46
N THR A 127 2.40 20.32 -10.17
CA THR A 127 3.12 19.13 -10.64
C THR A 127 2.96 18.97 -12.14
N ALA A 128 3.68 18.03 -12.73
CA ALA A 128 3.54 17.74 -14.16
C ALA A 128 2.17 17.13 -14.52
N CYS A 129 1.47 16.55 -13.57
CA CYS A 129 0.10 16.00 -13.72
C CYS A 129 -1.00 16.94 -13.21
N GLY A 130 -0.71 18.20 -12.98
CA GLY A 130 -1.65 19.19 -12.44
C GLY A 130 -1.37 19.57 -11.00
N PRO A 131 -2.26 20.31 -10.33
CA PRO A 131 -2.06 20.70 -8.94
C PRO A 131 -2.23 19.52 -8.01
N PHE A 132 -1.30 19.37 -7.03
CA PHE A 132 -1.38 18.38 -5.96
C PHE A 132 -2.58 18.71 -5.05
N ARG A 133 -3.64 17.93 -5.16
CA ARG A 133 -4.90 18.12 -4.42
C ARG A 133 -5.42 16.76 -3.96
N GLY A 134 -5.96 16.73 -2.76
CA GLY A 134 -6.50 15.49 -2.18
C GLY A 134 -5.87 15.19 -0.83
N LYS A 135 -6.41 14.21 -0.12
CA LYS A 135 -5.91 13.77 1.19
C LYS A 135 -5.19 12.43 1.04
N TYR A 136 -4.19 12.39 0.19
CA TYR A 136 -3.35 11.21 0.00
C TYR A 136 -1.88 11.56 0.24
N ALA A 137 -1.13 10.58 0.71
CA ALA A 137 0.29 10.72 1.09
C ALA A 137 1.20 11.07 -0.10
N GLY A 138 0.79 10.69 -1.31
CA GLY A 138 1.53 10.95 -2.52
C GLY A 138 0.79 10.51 -3.78
N PHE A 139 1.43 10.71 -4.94
CA PHE A 139 1.01 10.10 -6.20
C PHE A 139 2.18 10.02 -7.18
N TYR A 140 2.08 9.07 -8.09
CA TYR A 140 2.98 8.92 -9.23
C TYR A 140 2.43 9.64 -10.47
N CYS A 141 3.28 10.40 -11.15
CA CYS A 141 2.97 11.09 -12.40
C CYS A 141 3.74 10.46 -13.57
N GLY A 142 3.04 9.72 -14.44
CA GLY A 142 3.65 9.06 -15.60
C GLY A 142 4.21 10.03 -16.64
N THR A 143 3.74 11.29 -16.66
CA THR A 143 4.19 12.31 -17.65
C THR A 143 5.67 12.65 -17.53
N ASN A 144 6.21 12.64 -16.31
CA ASN A 144 7.62 12.97 -16.03
C ASN A 144 8.32 11.95 -15.13
N PHE A 145 7.71 10.77 -14.91
CA PHE A 145 8.17 9.75 -13.96
C PHE A 145 8.40 10.31 -12.55
N GLY A 146 7.58 11.30 -12.16
CA GLY A 146 7.68 11.99 -10.88
C GLY A 146 6.86 11.30 -9.80
N ILE A 147 7.45 11.10 -8.63
CA ILE A 147 6.77 10.69 -7.41
C ILE A 147 6.65 11.92 -6.53
N TYR A 148 5.42 12.33 -6.24
CA TYR A 148 5.13 13.52 -5.44
C TYR A 148 4.58 13.08 -4.08
N LEU A 149 5.24 13.47 -2.99
CA LEU A 149 4.90 13.07 -1.62
C LEU A 149 4.54 14.30 -0.78
N ASP A 150 3.46 14.23 -0.03
CA ASP A 150 3.08 15.28 0.92
C ASP A 150 3.96 15.23 2.18
N TRP A 151 4.99 16.06 2.20
CA TRP A 151 5.91 16.07 3.34
C TRP A 151 5.23 16.52 4.64
N GLN A 152 4.19 17.36 4.58
CA GLN A 152 3.50 17.86 5.78
C GLN A 152 2.76 16.72 6.48
N GLN A 153 2.10 15.84 5.74
CA GLN A 153 1.43 14.68 6.31
C GLN A 153 2.41 13.81 7.13
N PHE A 154 3.56 13.48 6.58
CA PHE A 154 4.56 12.65 7.29
C PHE A 154 5.17 13.34 8.51
N VAL A 155 5.29 14.68 8.50
CA VAL A 155 5.72 15.44 9.67
C VAL A 155 4.63 15.42 10.75
N GLU A 156 3.36 15.67 10.39
CA GLU A 156 2.22 15.65 11.31
C GLU A 156 2.02 14.25 11.94
N ASP A 157 2.18 13.21 11.16
CA ASP A 157 2.11 11.83 11.67
C ASP A 157 3.31 11.51 12.58
N GLY A 158 4.49 12.03 12.27
CA GLY A 158 5.70 11.91 13.08
C GLY A 158 5.61 12.62 14.43
N ASP A 159 4.81 13.67 14.55
CA ASP A 159 4.52 14.34 15.83
C ASP A 159 3.65 13.48 16.74
N ARG A 160 2.87 12.56 16.16
CA ARG A 160 2.01 11.62 16.89
C ARG A 160 2.75 10.31 17.20
N ASP A 161 3.32 9.67 16.17
CA ASP A 161 4.12 8.44 16.26
C ASP A 161 5.21 8.42 15.18
N ARG A 162 6.43 8.67 15.58
CA ARG A 162 7.58 8.81 14.66
C ARG A 162 7.94 7.51 13.95
N GLU A 163 7.84 6.38 14.60
CA GLU A 163 8.19 5.09 13.99
C GLU A 163 7.10 4.66 13.00
N TYR A 164 5.83 4.88 13.35
CA TYR A 164 4.72 4.66 12.41
C TYR A 164 4.84 5.57 11.18
N ALA A 165 5.05 6.87 11.34
CA ALA A 165 5.21 7.81 10.23
C ALA A 165 6.38 7.44 9.30
N ARG A 166 7.45 6.88 9.86
CA ARG A 166 8.57 6.35 9.07
C ARG A 166 8.17 5.12 8.27
N ALA A 167 7.41 4.20 8.87
CA ALA A 167 6.92 3.00 8.21
C ALA A 167 5.91 3.36 7.11
N ASP A 168 5.04 4.32 7.37
CA ASP A 168 4.07 4.84 6.42
C ASP A 168 4.76 5.53 5.23
N LEU A 169 5.74 6.41 5.47
CA LEU A 169 6.55 7.00 4.41
C LEU A 169 7.26 5.93 3.55
N GLN A 170 7.81 4.89 4.18
CA GLN A 170 8.45 3.79 3.45
C GLN A 170 7.46 3.06 2.56
N PHE A 171 6.28 2.75 3.09
CA PHE A 171 5.25 2.04 2.35
C PHE A 171 4.66 2.91 1.23
N ALA A 172 4.21 4.14 1.55
CA ALA A 172 3.62 5.05 0.58
C ALA A 172 4.60 5.34 -0.58
N PHE A 173 5.87 5.63 -0.26
CA PHE A 173 6.86 5.88 -1.30
C PHE A 173 7.15 4.64 -2.16
N ALA A 174 7.22 3.46 -1.56
CA ALA A 174 7.40 2.22 -2.31
C ALA A 174 6.16 1.87 -3.15
N HIS A 175 4.95 2.26 -2.71
CA HIS A 175 3.70 2.13 -3.46
C HIS A 175 3.73 3.01 -4.72
N GLU A 176 4.07 4.29 -4.58
CA GLU A 176 4.20 5.19 -5.73
C GLU A 176 5.28 4.72 -6.72
N PHE A 177 6.36 4.15 -6.20
CA PHE A 177 7.35 3.49 -7.05
C PHE A 177 6.80 2.21 -7.70
N GLY A 178 5.85 1.54 -7.08
CA GLY A 178 5.09 0.43 -7.67
C GLY A 178 4.36 0.87 -8.94
N HIS A 179 3.73 2.06 -8.94
CA HIS A 179 3.13 2.67 -10.15
C HIS A 179 4.19 3.00 -11.21
N HIS A 180 5.37 3.44 -10.80
CA HIS A 180 6.49 3.62 -11.73
C HIS A 180 6.87 2.29 -12.42
N VAL A 181 6.98 1.20 -11.67
CA VAL A 181 7.23 -0.14 -12.24
C VAL A 181 6.11 -0.54 -13.19
N GLN A 182 4.84 -0.36 -12.84
CA GLN A 182 3.70 -0.64 -13.71
C GLN A 182 3.78 0.15 -15.04
N GLN A 183 4.19 1.42 -14.97
CA GLN A 183 4.41 2.25 -16.16
C GLN A 183 5.52 1.67 -17.04
N LEU A 184 6.68 1.33 -16.47
CA LEU A 184 7.83 0.82 -17.21
C LEU A 184 7.52 -0.52 -17.92
N VAL A 185 6.72 -1.38 -17.31
CA VAL A 185 6.36 -2.68 -17.89
C VAL A 185 5.03 -2.66 -18.65
N GLN A 186 4.49 -1.47 -18.93
CA GLN A 186 3.28 -1.20 -19.72
C GLN A 186 1.96 -1.67 -19.07
N ILE A 187 1.95 -2.04 -17.80
CA ILE A 187 0.71 -2.37 -17.08
C ILE A 187 -0.21 -1.16 -17.05
N SER A 188 0.31 0.04 -16.70
CA SER A 188 -0.51 1.27 -16.60
C SER A 188 -1.18 1.61 -17.94
N SER A 189 -0.50 1.46 -19.07
CA SER A 189 -1.08 1.76 -20.39
C SER A 189 -2.30 0.89 -20.72
N TYR A 190 -2.25 -0.40 -20.40
CA TYR A 190 -3.36 -1.32 -20.63
C TYR A 190 -4.44 -1.25 -19.54
N PHE A 191 -4.06 -0.89 -18.32
CA PHE A 191 -5.01 -0.49 -17.28
C PHE A 191 -5.85 0.71 -17.74
N ASP A 192 -5.21 1.78 -18.24
CA ASP A 192 -5.90 2.99 -18.71
C ASP A 192 -6.93 2.67 -19.80
N MET A 193 -6.60 1.76 -20.71
CA MET A 193 -7.53 1.28 -21.74
C MET A 193 -8.76 0.59 -21.12
N ARG A 194 -8.55 -0.33 -20.17
CA ARG A 194 -9.66 -1.02 -19.46
C ARG A 194 -10.47 -0.07 -18.62
N TRP A 195 -9.80 0.80 -17.88
CA TRP A 195 -10.44 1.77 -16.99
C TRP A 195 -11.30 2.76 -17.79
N THR A 196 -10.81 3.23 -18.94
CA THR A 196 -11.55 4.13 -19.84
C THR A 196 -12.77 3.44 -20.45
N ALA A 197 -12.64 2.18 -20.84
CA ALA A 197 -13.76 1.41 -21.41
C ALA A 197 -14.81 0.97 -20.37
N ALA A 198 -14.44 0.87 -19.09
CA ALA A 198 -15.32 0.42 -18.02
C ALA A 198 -16.11 1.58 -17.39
N THR A 199 -17.24 1.27 -16.76
CA THR A 199 -18.07 2.21 -16.00
C THR A 199 -18.51 1.61 -14.67
N GLY A 200 -18.93 2.45 -13.71
CA GLY A 200 -19.47 2.02 -12.42
C GLY A 200 -18.56 1.07 -11.67
N ALA A 201 -19.10 0.00 -11.12
CA ALA A 201 -18.35 -0.98 -10.30
C ALA A 201 -17.20 -1.66 -11.06
N ALA A 202 -17.37 -1.89 -12.38
CA ALA A 202 -16.32 -2.48 -13.21
C ALA A 202 -15.10 -1.55 -13.32
N ARG A 203 -15.31 -0.23 -13.43
CA ARG A 203 -14.25 0.77 -13.45
C ARG A 203 -13.49 0.81 -12.12
N LEU A 204 -14.22 0.79 -11.00
CA LEU A 204 -13.62 0.73 -9.66
C LEU A 204 -12.82 -0.57 -9.45
N GLU A 205 -13.29 -1.70 -9.98
CA GLU A 205 -12.50 -2.95 -9.93
C GLU A 205 -11.18 -2.84 -10.69
N GLN A 206 -11.14 -2.19 -11.88
CA GLN A 206 -9.87 -1.98 -12.58
C GLN A 206 -8.91 -1.11 -11.74
N MET A 207 -9.42 -0.05 -11.11
CA MET A 207 -8.63 0.80 -10.22
C MET A 207 -8.06 -0.03 -9.06
N ARG A 208 -8.90 -0.74 -8.31
CA ARG A 208 -8.43 -1.60 -7.20
C ARG A 208 -7.38 -2.63 -7.63
N ARG A 209 -7.49 -3.21 -8.83
CA ARG A 209 -6.47 -4.13 -9.36
C ARG A 209 -5.12 -3.43 -9.54
N HIS A 210 -5.14 -2.21 -10.04
CA HIS A 210 -3.96 -1.38 -10.26
C HIS A 210 -3.32 -0.95 -8.93
N GLU A 211 -4.12 -0.44 -7.99
CA GLU A 211 -3.68 0.04 -6.68
C GLU A 211 -3.15 -1.08 -5.78
N LEU A 212 -3.90 -2.17 -5.65
CA LEU A 212 -3.47 -3.35 -4.89
C LEU A 212 -2.20 -3.98 -5.47
N GLN A 213 -1.98 -3.88 -6.78
CA GLN A 213 -0.74 -4.34 -7.38
C GLN A 213 0.44 -3.44 -7.03
N ALA A 214 0.28 -2.12 -7.01
CA ALA A 214 1.31 -1.18 -6.58
C ALA A 214 1.69 -1.42 -5.11
N SER A 215 0.70 -1.58 -4.22
CA SER A 215 0.89 -1.97 -2.81
C SER A 215 1.59 -3.33 -2.66
N CYS A 216 1.27 -4.29 -3.52
CA CYS A 216 1.93 -5.59 -3.55
C CYS A 216 3.40 -5.47 -3.98
N PHE A 217 3.72 -4.67 -4.98
CA PHE A 217 5.10 -4.41 -5.40
C PHE A 217 5.90 -3.71 -4.30
N ALA A 218 5.30 -2.72 -3.62
CA ALA A 218 5.88 -2.09 -2.44
C ALA A 218 6.25 -3.13 -1.37
N SER A 219 5.30 -3.99 -1.02
CA SER A 219 5.47 -5.02 0.00
C SER A 219 6.52 -6.08 -0.39
N ALA A 220 6.61 -6.42 -1.68
CA ALA A 220 7.65 -7.32 -2.17
C ALA A 220 9.06 -6.72 -2.03
N PHE A 221 9.23 -5.41 -2.31
CA PHE A 221 10.48 -4.68 -2.09
C PHE A 221 10.83 -4.59 -0.60
N LEU A 222 9.88 -4.18 0.25
CA LEU A 222 10.08 -4.05 1.69
C LEU A 222 10.44 -5.40 2.33
N GLY A 223 9.78 -6.48 1.91
CA GLY A 223 10.12 -7.83 2.34
C GLY A 223 11.51 -8.27 1.90
N ALA A 224 11.93 -7.96 0.66
CA ALA A 224 13.27 -8.28 0.17
C ALA A 224 14.37 -7.53 0.95
N ASN A 225 14.05 -6.31 1.40
CA ASN A 225 14.96 -5.44 2.13
C ASN A 225 14.68 -5.37 3.64
N GLN A 226 13.92 -6.33 4.18
CA GLN A 226 13.50 -6.38 5.58
C GLN A 226 14.67 -6.21 6.56
N GLN A 227 15.82 -6.82 6.29
CA GLN A 227 16.98 -6.76 7.17
C GLN A 227 17.66 -5.38 7.12
N THR A 228 17.84 -4.81 5.94
CA THR A 228 18.54 -3.53 5.76
C THR A 228 17.69 -2.33 6.16
N LEU A 229 16.36 -2.46 6.10
CA LEU A 229 15.39 -1.49 6.60
C LEU A 229 15.00 -1.70 8.06
N ASP A 230 15.57 -2.74 8.70
CA ASP A 230 15.31 -3.12 10.10
C ASP A 230 13.81 -3.34 10.42
N LEU A 231 13.06 -3.92 9.45
CA LEU A 231 11.63 -4.22 9.63
C LEU A 231 11.44 -5.47 10.49
N ARG A 232 11.52 -5.29 11.81
CA ARG A 232 11.34 -6.34 12.83
C ARG A 232 10.70 -5.77 14.10
N GLY A 233 10.13 -6.64 14.94
CA GLY A 233 9.48 -6.21 16.18
C GLY A 233 8.38 -5.16 15.93
N ALA A 234 8.45 -4.03 16.65
CA ALA A 234 7.49 -2.93 16.51
C ALA A 234 7.47 -2.34 15.09
N LYS A 235 8.64 -2.09 14.48
CA LYS A 235 8.72 -1.55 13.11
C LYS A 235 8.06 -2.43 12.05
N LEU A 236 8.09 -3.75 12.23
CA LEU A 236 7.36 -4.67 11.36
C LEU A 236 5.85 -4.58 11.58
N LYS A 237 5.41 -4.32 12.82
CA LYS A 237 4.00 -4.07 13.12
C LYS A 237 3.53 -2.78 12.46
N ASP A 238 4.29 -1.69 12.60
CA ASP A 238 3.98 -0.38 12.02
C ASP A 238 3.89 -0.45 10.49
N TYR A 239 4.85 -1.15 9.85
CA TYR A 239 4.77 -1.42 8.41
C TYR A 239 3.49 -2.18 8.04
N ARG A 240 3.10 -3.20 8.80
CA ARG A 240 1.87 -3.96 8.50
C ARG A 240 0.64 -3.08 8.64
N GLU A 241 0.60 -2.24 9.66
CA GLU A 241 -0.49 -1.29 9.88
C GLU A 241 -0.60 -0.30 8.71
N ALA A 242 0.51 0.26 8.23
CA ALA A 242 0.54 1.12 7.06
C ALA A 242 0.10 0.38 5.77
N ALA A 243 0.57 -0.85 5.56
CA ALA A 243 0.24 -1.65 4.37
C ALA A 243 -1.19 -2.20 4.36
N ASP A 244 -1.79 -2.32 5.54
CA ASP A 244 -3.13 -2.88 5.74
C ASP A 244 -4.23 -1.80 5.82
N ALA A 245 -3.93 -0.54 5.54
CA ALA A 245 -4.80 0.60 5.78
C ALA A 245 -6.22 0.44 5.19
N GLY A 246 -6.38 -0.26 4.06
CA GLY A 246 -7.68 -0.64 3.52
C GLY A 246 -8.60 0.54 3.26
N ASP A 247 -8.22 1.44 2.36
CA ASP A 247 -8.93 2.71 2.16
C ASP A 247 -10.39 2.55 1.77
N ASP A 248 -10.77 1.46 1.08
CA ASP A 248 -12.15 1.19 0.67
C ASP A 248 -13.10 0.92 1.86
N ASP A 249 -12.56 0.60 3.03
CA ASP A 249 -13.35 0.40 4.25
C ASP A 249 -13.69 1.73 4.97
N ARG A 250 -13.20 2.86 4.45
CA ARG A 250 -13.47 4.21 4.95
C ARG A 250 -14.56 4.89 4.10
N PRO A 251 -15.69 5.26 4.69
CA PRO A 251 -16.80 5.83 3.92
C PRO A 251 -16.50 7.19 3.28
N GLU A 252 -15.47 7.89 3.73
CA GLU A 252 -15.03 9.19 3.22
C GLU A 252 -14.05 9.09 2.04
N THR A 253 -13.54 7.89 1.71
CA THR A 253 -12.63 7.66 0.59
C THR A 253 -13.34 7.00 -0.57
N PRO A 254 -12.94 7.26 -1.84
CA PRO A 254 -13.42 6.48 -2.97
C PRO A 254 -13.02 5.00 -2.82
N PRO A 255 -13.91 4.03 -3.16
CA PRO A 255 -13.62 2.61 -3.02
C PRO A 255 -12.76 2.10 -4.18
N ASP A 256 -11.53 2.60 -4.31
CA ASP A 256 -10.62 2.40 -5.45
C ASP A 256 -9.25 1.80 -5.08
N HIS A 257 -8.91 1.70 -3.78
CA HIS A 257 -7.63 1.16 -3.30
C HIS A 257 -7.72 -0.26 -2.72
N GLY A 258 -8.93 -0.76 -2.51
CA GLY A 258 -9.18 -2.08 -1.95
C GLY A 258 -9.43 -2.08 -0.45
N SER A 259 -10.23 -3.04 -0.02
CA SER A 259 -10.57 -3.26 1.39
C SER A 259 -9.34 -3.70 2.20
N HIS A 260 -9.38 -3.48 3.51
CA HIS A 260 -8.38 -3.99 4.46
C HIS A 260 -8.04 -5.48 4.23
N LYS A 261 -9.07 -6.30 3.98
CA LYS A 261 -8.88 -7.72 3.69
C LYS A 261 -8.08 -7.97 2.41
N SER A 262 -8.30 -7.20 1.36
CA SER A 262 -7.58 -7.32 0.09
C SER A 262 -6.16 -6.80 0.24
N SER A 263 -5.96 -5.65 0.88
CA SER A 263 -4.66 -5.05 1.15
C SER A 263 -3.78 -5.98 1.98
N THR A 264 -4.28 -6.48 3.12
CA THR A 264 -3.59 -7.46 3.97
C THR A 264 -3.18 -8.72 3.20
N PHE A 265 -4.07 -9.24 2.34
CA PHE A 265 -3.78 -10.43 1.55
C PHE A 265 -2.60 -10.22 0.61
N TRP A 266 -2.64 -9.15 -0.19
CA TRP A 266 -1.61 -8.88 -1.19
C TRP A 266 -0.28 -8.46 -0.55
N ALA A 267 -0.33 -7.59 0.46
CA ALA A 267 0.86 -7.15 1.18
C ALA A 267 1.58 -8.31 1.88
N THR A 268 0.85 -9.15 2.62
CA THR A 268 1.44 -10.30 3.32
C THR A 268 2.05 -11.32 2.35
N ALA A 269 1.34 -11.65 1.26
CA ALA A 269 1.83 -12.59 0.26
C ALA A 269 3.12 -12.09 -0.40
N ALA A 270 3.15 -10.83 -0.80
CA ALA A 270 4.28 -10.20 -1.45
C ALA A 270 5.50 -10.04 -0.54
N PHE A 271 5.30 -9.60 0.69
CA PHE A 271 6.36 -9.46 1.69
C PHE A 271 7.08 -10.79 1.93
N LYS A 272 6.31 -11.88 2.03
CA LYS A 272 6.86 -13.23 2.19
C LYS A 272 7.56 -13.73 0.93
N ALA A 273 6.94 -13.55 -0.24
CA ALA A 273 7.47 -14.02 -1.53
C ALA A 273 8.73 -13.24 -1.95
N LYS A 274 8.79 -11.93 -1.64
CA LYS A 274 9.87 -11.02 -2.09
C LYS A 274 10.01 -11.02 -3.62
N SER A 275 8.87 -11.10 -4.31
CA SER A 275 8.82 -11.31 -5.77
C SER A 275 7.55 -10.75 -6.36
N PRO A 276 7.61 -10.11 -7.55
CA PRO A 276 6.43 -9.66 -8.28
C PRO A 276 5.49 -10.82 -8.69
N SER A 277 5.97 -12.07 -8.65
CA SER A 277 5.13 -13.24 -8.96
C SER A 277 3.91 -13.38 -8.05
N ALA A 278 3.96 -12.82 -6.85
CA ALA A 278 2.83 -12.79 -5.92
C ALA A 278 1.80 -11.69 -6.24
N CYS A 279 2.07 -10.79 -7.20
CA CYS A 279 1.34 -9.53 -7.40
C CYS A 279 0.46 -9.51 -8.66
N ASN A 280 0.07 -10.65 -9.18
CA ASN A 280 -0.81 -10.67 -10.35
C ASN A 280 -2.29 -10.47 -9.97
N THR A 281 -2.66 -9.22 -9.69
CA THR A 281 -4.04 -8.84 -9.35
C THR A 281 -5.00 -9.00 -10.54
N TRP A 282 -4.48 -9.03 -11.77
CA TRP A 282 -5.26 -9.11 -13.00
C TRP A 282 -5.85 -10.50 -13.26
N LEU A 283 -5.16 -11.57 -12.84
CA LEU A 283 -5.69 -12.94 -12.87
C LEU A 283 -6.50 -13.31 -11.62
N ALA A 284 -6.45 -12.48 -10.60
CA ALA A 284 -7.15 -12.77 -9.35
C ALA A 284 -8.69 -12.70 -9.52
N PRO A 285 -9.45 -13.55 -8.83
CA PRO A 285 -10.91 -13.43 -8.81
C PRO A 285 -11.32 -12.12 -8.10
N ALA A 286 -12.45 -11.53 -8.51
CA ALA A 286 -12.95 -10.24 -8.01
C ALA A 286 -12.95 -10.13 -6.48
N LYS A 287 -13.31 -11.21 -5.76
CA LYS A 287 -13.30 -11.28 -4.28
C LYS A 287 -11.92 -11.05 -3.62
N ARG A 288 -10.85 -10.96 -4.39
CA ARG A 288 -9.48 -10.66 -3.94
C ARG A 288 -9.06 -9.22 -4.23
N VAL A 289 -9.93 -8.47 -4.86
CA VAL A 289 -9.72 -7.07 -5.24
C VAL A 289 -10.94 -6.20 -4.88
N THR A 290 -11.54 -6.52 -3.74
CA THR A 290 -12.67 -5.76 -3.16
C THR A 290 -12.16 -4.72 -2.23
#